data_f51bfde807359971974a0783e0f56940
#
_entry.id   f51bfde807359971974a0783e0f56940
#
_cell.length_a   1.000
_cell.length_b   1.000
_cell.length_c   1.000
_cell.angle_alpha   90.00
_cell.angle_beta   90.00
_cell.angle_gamma   90.00
#
_symmetry.space_group_name_H-M   'P 1'
#
loop_
_entity.id
_entity.type
_entity.pdbx_description
1 polymer ?
#
loop_
_entity_poly.entity_id
_entity_poly.type
_entity_poly.pdbx_seq_one_letter_code
_entity_poly.pdbx_strand_id
1 'polypeptide(L)' 'MAKILVVDDETDLEVLIKQKFRKKIRANEYEFLFAINGKDALDKIVENPEVDIVLSDINMPEMD' A
#
# COMPACT_ATOMS: atom_id res chain seq x y z
N MET A 1 11.81 -2.60 10.25
CA MET A 1 10.86 -2.99 9.20
C MET A 1 9.97 -1.82 8.83
N ALA A 2 9.86 -1.52 7.54
CA ALA A 2 8.98 -0.45 7.08
C ALA A 2 7.63 -1.03 6.73
N LYS A 3 6.57 -0.40 7.22
CA LYS A 3 5.21 -0.81 6.91
C LYS A 3 4.60 0.21 5.95
N ILE A 4 4.21 -0.26 4.79
CA ILE A 4 3.82 0.58 3.68
C ILE A 4 2.38 0.25 3.27
N LEU A 5 1.53 1.27 3.22
CA LEU A 5 0.16 1.13 2.73
C LEU A 5 0.10 1.62 1.29
N VAL A 6 -0.35 0.76 0.41
CA VAL A 6 -0.50 1.09 -1.01
C VAL A 6 -1.99 1.26 -1.30
N VAL A 7 -2.36 2.42 -1.83
CA VAL A 7 -3.75 2.74 -2.14
C VAL A 7 -3.91 2.74 -3.65
N ASP A 8 -4.65 1.78 -4.17
CA ASP A 8 -4.90 1.67 -5.60
C ASP A 8 -6.12 0.78 -5.82
N ASP A 9 -6.93 1.12 -6.80
CA ASP A 9 -8.12 0.34 -7.11
C ASP A 9 -7.83 -0.84 -8.03
N GLU A 10 -6.59 -0.96 -8.50
CA GLU A 10 -6.20 -2.08 -9.37
C GLU A 10 -5.55 -3.19 -8.55
N THR A 11 -6.23 -4.33 -8.47
CA THR A 11 -5.71 -5.45 -7.70
C THR A 11 -4.46 -6.06 -8.31
N ASP A 12 -4.24 -5.86 -9.59
CA ASP A 12 -3.02 -6.35 -10.25
C ASP A 12 -1.77 -5.72 -9.67
N LEU A 13 -1.88 -4.50 -9.20
CA LEU A 13 -0.74 -3.80 -8.60
C LEU A 13 -0.26 -4.53 -7.35
N GLU A 14 -1.18 -5.09 -6.59
CA GLU A 14 -0.80 -5.86 -5.41
C GLU A 14 0.11 -7.02 -5.77
N VAL A 15 -0.26 -7.76 -6.82
CA VAL A 15 0.53 -8.90 -7.28
C VAL A 15 1.91 -8.45 -7.73
N LEU A 16 1.96 -7.35 -8.49
CA LEU A 16 3.22 -6.84 -9.01
C LEU A 16 4.16 -6.41 -7.88
N ILE A 17 3.63 -5.73 -6.89
CA ILE A 17 4.44 -5.26 -5.77
C ILE A 17 4.95 -6.45 -4.97
N LYS A 18 4.11 -7.43 -4.71
CA LYS A 18 4.54 -8.60 -3.96
C LYS A 18 5.64 -9.37 -4.69
N GLN A 19 5.57 -9.43 -6.01
CA GLN A 19 6.62 -10.08 -6.78
C GLN A 19 7.91 -9.27 -6.78
N LYS A 20 7.79 -7.97 -6.99
CA LYS A 20 8.95 -7.10 -7.12
C LYS A 20 9.74 -7.01 -5.82
N PHE A 21 9.04 -6.97 -4.70
CA PHE A 21 9.67 -6.81 -3.40
C PHE A 21 9.69 -8.09 -2.59
N ARG A 22 9.57 -9.24 -3.26
CA ARG A 22 9.46 -10.51 -2.57
C ARG A 22 10.61 -10.77 -1.61
N LYS A 23 11.83 -10.47 -2.03
CA LYS A 23 12.99 -10.72 -1.18
C LYS A 23 12.98 -9.85 0.07
N LYS A 24 12.57 -8.60 -0.09
CA LYS A 24 12.51 -7.68 1.03
C LYS A 24 11.38 -8.03 2.00
N ILE A 25 10.27 -8.52 1.47
CA ILE A 25 9.18 -8.98 2.31
C ILE A 25 9.62 -10.20 3.12
N ARG A 26 10.29 -11.15 2.47
CA ARG A 26 10.78 -12.35 3.15
C ARG A 26 11.82 -12.04 4.22
N ALA A 27 12.62 -11.00 3.98
CA ALA A 27 13.63 -10.57 4.94
C ALA A 27 13.05 -9.71 6.05
N ASN A 28 11.73 -9.48 6.06
CA ASN A 28 11.05 -8.61 7.01
C ASN A 28 11.55 -7.18 6.98
N GLU A 29 12.06 -6.75 5.83
CA GLU A 29 12.46 -5.35 5.66
C GLU A 29 11.27 -4.47 5.33
N TYR A 30 10.30 -4.99 4.58
CA TYR A 30 9.08 -4.28 4.21
C TYR A 30 7.87 -5.13 4.49
N GLU A 31 6.80 -4.48 4.91
CA GLU A 31 5.49 -5.11 5.01
C GLU A 31 4.51 -4.22 4.25
N PHE A 32 3.73 -4.80 3.36
CA PHE A 32 2.80 -4.05 2.53
C PHE A 32 1.36 -4.33 2.93
N LEU A 33 0.58 -3.27 3.02
CA LEU A 33 -0.86 -3.34 3.13
C LEU A 33 -1.47 -2.70 1.89
N PHE A 34 -2.65 -3.11 1.53
CA PHE A 34 -3.30 -2.63 0.32
C PHE A 34 -4.69 -2.12 0.62
N ALA A 35 -5.04 -0.97 0.02
CA ALA A 35 -6.36 -0.38 0.14
C ALA A 35 -6.84 -0.04 -1.27
N ILE A 36 -8.14 -0.12 -1.48
CA ILE A 36 -8.72 0.06 -2.82
C ILE A 36 -9.16 1.50 -3.07
N ASN A 37 -9.29 2.29 -2.02
CA ASN A 37 -9.66 3.70 -2.16
C ASN A 37 -9.28 4.44 -0.89
N GLY A 38 -9.59 5.75 -0.86
CA GLY A 38 -9.21 6.58 0.29
C GLY A 38 -9.90 6.19 1.58
N LYS A 39 -11.16 5.79 1.51
CA LYS A 39 -11.88 5.40 2.71
C LYS A 39 -11.30 4.11 3.29
N ASP A 40 -11.03 3.14 2.42
CA ASP A 40 -10.41 1.89 2.84
C ASP A 40 -9.03 2.16 3.43
N ALA A 41 -8.31 3.11 2.83
CA ALA A 41 -6.98 3.49 3.34
C ALA A 41 -7.07 4.06 4.74
N LEU A 42 -8.05 4.93 5.00
CA LEU A 42 -8.24 5.49 6.34
C LEU A 42 -8.54 4.40 7.36
N ASP A 43 -9.40 3.46 6.99
CA ASP A 43 -9.72 2.34 7.87
C ASP A 43 -8.46 1.54 8.19
N LYS A 44 -7.63 1.30 7.19
CA LYS A 44 -6.42 0.53 7.39
C LYS A 44 -5.40 1.28 8.26
N ILE A 45 -5.32 2.59 8.11
CA ILE A 45 -4.42 3.39 8.93
C ILE A 45 -4.86 3.37 10.40
N VAL A 46 -6.17 3.46 10.63
CA VAL A 46 -6.70 3.41 11.99
C VAL A 46 -6.41 2.05 12.63
N GLU A 47 -6.57 0.98 11.88
CA GLU A 47 -6.29 -0.37 12.37
C GLU A 47 -4.81 -0.66 12.52
N ASN A 48 -3.98 0.07 11.76
CA ASN A 48 -2.53 -0.17 11.73
C ASN A 48 -1.79 1.15 11.91
N PRO A 49 -1.79 1.70 13.12
CA PRO A 49 -1.15 3.00 13.36
C PRO A 49 0.36 2.98 13.15
N GLU A 50 0.94 1.80 13.01
CA GLU A 50 2.38 1.65 12.80
C GLU A 50 2.78 1.83 11.34
N VAL A 51 1.83 2.13 10.43
CA VAL A 51 2.15 2.38 9.02
C VAL A 51 3.09 3.58 8.91
N ASP A 52 4.20 3.38 8.21
CA ASP A 52 5.23 4.40 8.06
C ASP A 52 5.03 5.25 6.81
N ILE A 53 4.56 4.64 5.73
CA ILE A 53 4.48 5.30 4.43
C ILE A 53 3.15 4.94 3.77
N VAL A 54 2.54 5.93 3.13
CA VAL A 54 1.34 5.71 2.31
C VAL A 54 1.68 6.06 0.88
N LEU A 55 1.56 5.09 -0.01
CA LEU A 55 1.73 5.30 -1.44
C LEU A 55 0.36 5.25 -2.08
N SER A 56 -0.04 6.33 -2.74
CA SER A 56 -1.30 6.33 -3.44
C SER A 56 -1.07 6.64 -4.91
N ASP A 57 -2.02 6.20 -5.73
CA ASP A 57 -1.98 6.50 -7.16
C ASP A 57 -2.27 7.98 -7.34
N ILE A 58 -1.27 8.70 -7.78
CA ILE A 58 -1.39 10.15 -7.96
C ILE A 58 -1.89 10.52 -9.33
N ASN A 59 -2.15 9.56 -10.19
CA ASN A 59 -2.67 9.80 -11.52
C ASN A 59 -4.19 9.79 -11.52
N MET A 60 -4.78 10.53 -10.61
CA MET A 60 -6.24 10.60 -10.54
C MET A 60 -6.68 11.84 -11.29
N PRO A 61 -7.35 11.67 -12.42
CA PRO A 61 -7.74 12.83 -13.24
C PRO A 61 -8.65 13.78 -12.51
N GLU A 62 -9.42 13.31 -11.59
CA GLU A 62 -10.35 14.14 -10.84
C GLU A 62 -9.67 15.00 -9.79
N MET A 63 -8.38 14.92 -9.69
CA MET A 63 -7.63 15.70 -8.71
C MET A 63 -7.44 17.15 -9.13
N ASP A 64 -7.95 17.51 -10.23
CA ASP A 64 -7.84 18.88 -10.73
C ASP A 64 -8.36 19.92 -9.78
#